data_5d4d1d756963bbbc12e323a2a3ac98ec
#
_entry.id   5d4d1d756963bbbc12e323a2a3ac98ec
#
_cell.length_a   1.000
_cell.length_b   1.000
_cell.length_c   1.000
_cell.angle_alpha   90.00
_cell.angle_beta   90.00
_cell.angle_gamma   90.00
#
_symmetry.space_group_name_H-M   'P 1'
#
loop_
_entity.id
_entity.type
_entity.pdbx_description
1 polymer ?
#
loop_
_entity_poly.entity_id
_entity_poly.type
_entity_poly.pdbx_seq_one_letter_code
_entity_poly.pdbx_strand_id
1 'polypeptide(L)'
;GCGWNKCRFCGFYRDVPFSIRTAEDVKQDIDLVKYWVDVFQQKAVPRNPSSDADYEACSMAYHWIQSGMRSVFFQDGNSLLMNPDELTDVLEYLNATFPQIQRITTYARSDTINRLKPERLERYAQLKLNRFHIGLETGNDDILKLMRKGVTKADQIKAGIKAMAAGIEINEFYMPNMGGREYAKQSALDTADVMNQVNPNFIRIRSMALAENLEMYEDYEKGLLTRPNDIETIQEIRLFIENLHGITSVVDSDHILNILLELKGKLPEDKDKMLGLIDYFLDLPQEQQDIFRLGRRLGLMGELRDLHNSVLVEKVKRTMEQSQVDHSNLDAVCDRLMIRAIPI
;
A
#
# COMPACT_ATOMS: atom_id res chain seq x y z
N GLY A 1 4.57 4.77 -15.35
CA GLY A 1 5.64 3.78 -15.14
C GLY A 1 6.49 4.04 -13.90
N CYS A 2 7.40 3.13 -13.56
CA CYS A 2 8.33 3.28 -12.43
C CYS A 2 9.76 3.53 -12.92
N GLY A 3 10.35 4.67 -12.52
CA GLY A 3 11.71 5.03 -12.93
C GLY A 3 12.82 4.11 -12.37
N TRP A 4 12.55 3.34 -11.33
CA TRP A 4 13.46 2.31 -10.83
C TRP A 4 13.27 0.96 -11.51
N ASN A 5 12.04 0.44 -11.49
CA ASN A 5 11.55 -0.79 -12.14
C ASN A 5 12.48 -2.04 -12.07
N LYS A 6 13.22 -2.19 -10.94
CA LYS A 6 14.19 -3.29 -10.72
C LYS A 6 13.84 -4.17 -9.53
N CYS A 7 12.75 -3.83 -8.79
CA CYS A 7 12.36 -4.58 -7.61
C CYS A 7 11.87 -5.98 -8.01
N ARG A 8 12.48 -7.05 -7.47
CA ARG A 8 12.19 -8.44 -7.84
C ARG A 8 10.78 -8.89 -7.42
N PHE A 9 10.16 -8.21 -6.46
CA PHE A 9 8.81 -8.48 -5.95
C PHE A 9 7.70 -7.71 -6.66
N CYS A 10 8.04 -6.80 -7.60
CA CYS A 10 7.06 -5.91 -8.24
C CYS A 10 6.95 -6.21 -9.73
N GLY A 11 5.72 -6.52 -10.19
CA GLY A 11 5.41 -6.77 -11.60
C GLY A 11 4.68 -5.63 -12.30
N PHE A 12 4.17 -4.61 -11.56
CA PHE A 12 3.23 -3.62 -12.08
C PHE A 12 3.69 -2.82 -13.31
N TYR A 13 5.00 -2.61 -13.47
CA TYR A 13 5.54 -1.75 -14.53
C TYR A 13 6.55 -2.46 -15.42
N ARG A 14 6.60 -3.81 -15.39
CA ARG A 14 7.61 -4.57 -16.17
C ARG A 14 7.48 -4.32 -17.66
N ASP A 15 6.26 -4.29 -18.15
CA ASP A 15 5.95 -4.14 -19.57
C ASP A 15 5.55 -2.70 -19.95
N VAL A 16 5.68 -1.75 -19.00
CA VAL A 16 5.32 -0.35 -19.22
C VAL A 16 6.60 0.49 -19.33
N PRO A 17 6.90 1.10 -20.51
CA PRO A 17 8.03 2.00 -20.66
C PRO A 17 7.94 3.16 -19.66
N PHE A 18 9.06 3.46 -19.00
CA PHE A 18 9.12 4.62 -18.15
C PHE A 18 9.16 5.91 -18.97
N SER A 19 8.30 6.86 -18.62
CA SER A 19 8.32 8.22 -19.16
C SER A 19 7.99 9.22 -18.06
N ILE A 20 8.44 10.45 -18.22
CA ILE A 20 8.05 11.59 -17.37
C ILE A 20 7.20 12.49 -18.25
N ARG A 21 5.98 12.77 -17.81
CA ARG A 21 5.08 13.71 -18.50
C ARG A 21 5.59 15.14 -18.27
N THR A 22 5.37 16.00 -19.24
CA THR A 22 5.65 17.45 -19.11
C THR A 22 4.63 18.13 -18.20
N ALA A 23 4.97 19.30 -17.67
CA ALA A 23 4.01 20.10 -16.91
C ALA A 23 2.76 20.44 -17.75
N GLU A 24 2.95 20.72 -19.04
CA GLU A 24 1.87 21.05 -19.96
C GLU A 24 0.90 19.86 -20.15
N ASP A 25 1.40 18.63 -20.33
CA ASP A 25 0.56 17.43 -20.44
C ASP A 25 -0.30 17.23 -19.19
N VAL A 26 0.29 17.46 -17.99
CA VAL A 26 -0.45 17.30 -16.72
C VAL A 26 -1.50 18.41 -16.55
N LYS A 27 -1.19 19.64 -16.98
CA LYS A 27 -2.16 20.75 -16.97
C LYS A 27 -3.34 20.48 -17.89
N GLN A 28 -3.12 19.86 -19.05
CA GLN A 28 -4.21 19.45 -19.94
C GLN A 28 -5.17 18.45 -19.28
N ASP A 29 -4.65 17.48 -18.50
CA ASP A 29 -5.51 16.58 -17.70
C ASP A 29 -6.32 17.37 -16.66
N ILE A 30 -5.68 18.33 -15.97
CA ILE A 30 -6.36 19.20 -15.00
C ILE A 30 -7.49 19.98 -15.68
N ASP A 31 -7.27 20.50 -16.88
CA ASP A 31 -8.27 21.24 -17.67
C ASP A 31 -9.44 20.35 -18.10
N LEU A 32 -9.16 19.11 -18.52
CA LEU A 32 -10.21 18.15 -18.86
C LEU A 32 -11.09 17.83 -17.63
N VAL A 33 -10.48 17.58 -16.47
CA VAL A 33 -11.23 17.37 -15.23
C VAL A 33 -12.03 18.64 -14.86
N LYS A 34 -11.42 19.82 -15.01
CA LYS A 34 -12.10 21.10 -14.75
C LYS A 34 -13.32 21.30 -15.62
N TYR A 35 -13.20 21.04 -16.92
CA TYR A 35 -14.33 21.11 -17.85
C TYR A 35 -15.50 20.22 -17.38
N TRP A 36 -15.24 18.96 -17.02
CA TRP A 36 -16.30 18.06 -16.58
C TRP A 36 -16.88 18.42 -15.22
N VAL A 37 -16.06 18.93 -14.30
CA VAL A 37 -16.56 19.52 -13.04
C VAL A 37 -17.53 20.66 -13.33
N ASP A 38 -17.19 21.55 -14.25
CA ASP A 38 -18.06 22.69 -14.60
C ASP A 38 -19.35 22.23 -15.30
N VAL A 39 -19.28 21.20 -16.13
CA VAL A 39 -20.49 20.58 -16.74
C VAL A 39 -21.42 20.04 -15.66
N PHE A 40 -20.91 19.23 -14.72
CA PHE A 40 -21.74 18.66 -13.66
C PHE A 40 -22.27 19.70 -12.68
N GLN A 41 -21.57 20.82 -12.54
CA GLN A 41 -22.03 21.98 -11.75
C GLN A 41 -22.89 22.96 -12.54
N GLN A 42 -23.28 22.64 -13.78
CA GLN A 42 -24.09 23.46 -14.70
C GLN A 42 -23.43 24.82 -15.07
N LYS A 43 -22.10 24.87 -15.08
CA LYS A 43 -21.29 26.03 -15.44
C LYS A 43 -20.75 25.98 -16.87
N ALA A 44 -20.82 24.82 -17.52
CA ALA A 44 -20.39 24.61 -18.91
C ALA A 44 -21.40 23.77 -19.68
N VAL A 45 -21.36 23.87 -21.01
CA VAL A 45 -22.26 23.12 -21.91
C VAL A 45 -21.78 21.67 -22.00
N PRO A 46 -22.67 20.68 -21.76
CA PRO A 46 -22.31 19.27 -21.91
C PRO A 46 -21.96 18.90 -23.37
N ARG A 47 -20.96 18.02 -23.53
CA ARG A 47 -20.63 17.34 -24.79
C ARG A 47 -20.37 15.86 -24.55
N ASN A 48 -20.31 15.05 -25.57
CA ASN A 48 -19.86 13.68 -25.44
C ASN A 48 -18.31 13.65 -25.27
N PRO A 49 -17.78 12.74 -24.42
CA PRO A 49 -16.34 12.51 -24.36
C PRO A 49 -15.78 12.12 -25.73
N SER A 50 -14.63 12.65 -26.10
CA SER A 50 -14.03 12.52 -27.44
C SER A 50 -12.82 11.57 -27.50
N SER A 51 -12.31 11.13 -26.34
CA SER A 51 -11.17 10.22 -26.20
C SER A 51 -11.25 9.45 -24.89
N ASP A 52 -10.42 8.42 -24.74
CA ASP A 52 -10.32 7.65 -23.49
C ASP A 52 -9.95 8.57 -22.30
N ALA A 53 -8.98 9.46 -22.49
CA ALA A 53 -8.58 10.43 -21.44
C ALA A 53 -9.74 11.35 -21.04
N ASP A 54 -10.56 11.77 -22.00
CA ASP A 54 -11.74 12.59 -21.77
C ASP A 54 -12.84 11.81 -21.02
N TYR A 55 -12.99 10.51 -21.32
CA TYR A 55 -13.89 9.61 -20.61
C TYR A 55 -13.46 9.38 -19.17
N GLU A 56 -12.16 9.16 -18.95
CA GLU A 56 -11.56 9.04 -17.61
C GLU A 56 -11.74 10.32 -16.80
N ALA A 57 -11.48 11.48 -17.41
CA ALA A 57 -11.67 12.78 -16.77
C ALA A 57 -13.14 13.03 -16.38
N CYS A 58 -14.09 12.65 -17.25
CA CYS A 58 -15.53 12.73 -16.95
C CYS A 58 -15.91 11.84 -15.75
N SER A 59 -15.49 10.58 -15.75
CA SER A 59 -15.74 9.64 -14.66
C SER A 59 -15.09 10.12 -13.34
N MET A 60 -13.84 10.58 -13.43
CA MET A 60 -13.09 11.10 -12.28
C MET A 60 -13.78 12.34 -11.70
N ALA A 61 -14.19 13.30 -12.53
CA ALA A 61 -14.90 14.50 -12.09
C ALA A 61 -16.19 14.17 -11.35
N TYR A 62 -16.99 13.22 -11.88
CA TYR A 62 -18.22 12.76 -11.25
C TYR A 62 -17.99 12.22 -9.85
N HIS A 63 -17.06 11.26 -9.68
CA HIS A 63 -16.76 10.68 -8.38
C HIS A 63 -16.10 11.66 -7.42
N TRP A 64 -15.26 12.55 -7.93
CA TRP A 64 -14.57 13.54 -7.12
C TRP A 64 -15.54 14.58 -6.52
N ILE A 65 -16.55 15.01 -7.28
CA ILE A 65 -17.64 15.87 -6.78
C ILE A 65 -18.36 15.19 -5.63
N GLN A 66 -18.71 13.90 -5.78
CA GLN A 66 -19.40 13.13 -4.73
C GLN A 66 -18.56 13.02 -3.45
N SER A 67 -17.24 13.00 -3.56
CA SER A 67 -16.31 12.96 -2.41
C SER A 67 -15.93 14.34 -1.84
N GLY A 68 -16.53 15.43 -2.34
CA GLY A 68 -16.36 16.78 -1.84
C GLY A 68 -15.15 17.53 -2.36
N MET A 69 -14.42 17.01 -3.35
CA MET A 69 -13.33 17.66 -4.10
C MET A 69 -12.18 18.19 -3.23
N ARG A 70 -11.92 17.55 -2.07
CA ARG A 70 -10.91 18.05 -1.11
C ARG A 70 -9.54 17.42 -1.24
N SER A 71 -9.43 16.29 -1.94
CA SER A 71 -8.17 15.56 -2.08
C SER A 71 -7.92 15.14 -3.52
N VAL A 72 -6.65 15.16 -3.90
CA VAL A 72 -6.15 14.70 -5.20
C VAL A 72 -5.05 13.68 -4.96
N PHE A 73 -4.99 12.66 -5.80
CA PHE A 73 -3.90 11.69 -5.79
C PHE A 73 -3.17 11.74 -7.13
N PHE A 74 -1.89 12.14 -7.11
CA PHE A 74 -1.02 12.03 -8.28
C PHE A 74 -0.51 10.60 -8.40
N GLN A 75 -1.00 9.90 -9.39
CA GLN A 75 -0.48 8.64 -9.85
C GLN A 75 0.79 8.97 -10.68
N ASP A 76 1.78 8.22 -10.85
CA ASP A 76 2.01 6.84 -10.84
C ASP A 76 3.10 6.45 -9.79
N GLY A 77 3.95 5.46 -10.02
CA GLY A 77 4.89 4.89 -9.06
C GLY A 77 5.85 5.82 -8.31
N ASN A 78 6.17 7.02 -8.83
CA ASN A 78 7.00 8.04 -8.17
C ASN A 78 6.95 9.39 -8.90
N SER A 79 5.95 10.21 -8.63
CA SER A 79 5.75 11.51 -9.30
C SER A 79 6.84 12.54 -8.96
N LEU A 80 7.61 12.33 -7.89
CA LEU A 80 8.74 13.21 -7.51
C LEU A 80 9.94 13.12 -8.46
N LEU A 81 9.89 12.26 -9.49
CA LEU A 81 10.89 12.20 -10.56
C LEU A 81 10.72 13.31 -11.60
N MET A 82 9.56 13.94 -11.68
CA MET A 82 9.36 15.13 -12.51
C MET A 82 10.37 16.21 -12.11
N ASN A 83 10.79 17.03 -13.08
CA ASN A 83 11.62 18.20 -12.76
C ASN A 83 10.99 19.01 -11.62
N PRO A 84 11.74 19.37 -10.57
CA PRO A 84 11.16 20.04 -9.41
C PRO A 84 10.48 21.39 -9.71
N ASP A 85 10.93 22.13 -10.71
CA ASP A 85 10.30 23.40 -11.10
C ASP A 85 9.00 23.13 -11.89
N GLU A 86 8.98 22.13 -12.77
CA GLU A 86 7.77 21.69 -13.48
C GLU A 86 6.73 21.16 -12.50
N LEU A 87 7.12 20.35 -11.51
CA LEU A 87 6.17 19.88 -10.49
C LEU A 87 5.61 21.04 -9.67
N THR A 88 6.43 22.03 -9.35
CA THR A 88 5.96 23.25 -8.65
C THR A 88 4.91 23.99 -9.49
N ASP A 89 5.16 24.17 -10.77
CA ASP A 89 4.25 24.84 -11.71
C ASP A 89 2.92 24.08 -11.85
N VAL A 90 2.96 22.74 -11.95
CA VAL A 90 1.74 21.90 -11.92
C VAL A 90 0.94 22.08 -10.62
N LEU A 91 1.64 22.08 -9.47
CA LEU A 91 0.97 22.23 -8.18
C LEU A 91 0.33 23.60 -8.01
N GLU A 92 1.00 24.68 -8.47
CA GLU A 92 0.46 26.03 -8.48
C GLU A 92 -0.77 26.10 -9.38
N TYR A 93 -0.69 25.55 -10.58
CA TYR A 93 -1.81 25.50 -11.53
C TYR A 93 -3.01 24.74 -10.97
N LEU A 94 -2.78 23.57 -10.40
CA LEU A 94 -3.83 22.75 -9.76
C LEU A 94 -4.54 23.49 -8.63
N ASN A 95 -3.76 24.17 -7.76
CA ASN A 95 -4.31 24.95 -6.65
C ASN A 95 -5.09 26.18 -7.11
N ALA A 96 -4.66 26.84 -8.20
CA ALA A 96 -5.40 27.95 -8.79
C ALA A 96 -6.72 27.49 -9.43
N THR A 97 -6.69 26.35 -10.13
CA THR A 97 -7.85 25.75 -10.80
C THR A 97 -8.88 25.23 -9.79
N PHE A 98 -8.43 24.63 -8.68
CA PHE A 98 -9.27 24.02 -7.66
C PHE A 98 -8.87 24.45 -6.23
N PRO A 99 -9.18 25.69 -5.83
CA PRO A 99 -8.72 26.26 -4.56
C PRO A 99 -9.26 25.51 -3.32
N GLN A 100 -10.34 24.74 -3.45
CA GLN A 100 -10.93 23.93 -2.38
C GLN A 100 -10.11 22.71 -2.00
N ILE A 101 -9.13 22.29 -2.80
CA ILE A 101 -8.22 21.19 -2.47
C ILE A 101 -7.51 21.48 -1.14
N GLN A 102 -7.48 20.49 -0.27
CA GLN A 102 -6.80 20.56 1.03
C GLN A 102 -5.57 19.67 1.08
N ARG A 103 -5.56 18.58 0.26
CA ARG A 103 -4.48 17.60 0.25
C ARG A 103 -4.22 17.09 -1.15
N ILE A 104 -2.96 17.05 -1.51
CA ILE A 104 -2.44 16.33 -2.66
C ILE A 104 -1.55 15.21 -2.14
N THR A 105 -1.80 14.00 -2.60
CA THR A 105 -1.05 12.80 -2.24
C THR A 105 -0.29 12.28 -3.46
N THR A 106 0.87 11.70 -3.28
CA THR A 106 1.58 10.97 -4.33
C THR A 106 2.34 9.78 -3.77
N TYR A 107 2.66 8.82 -4.64
CA TYR A 107 3.68 7.81 -4.33
C TYR A 107 5.08 8.42 -4.43
N ALA A 108 5.95 8.02 -3.51
CA ALA A 108 7.32 8.48 -3.46
C ALA A 108 8.28 7.33 -3.09
N ARG A 109 9.54 7.48 -3.49
CA ARG A 109 10.62 6.59 -3.10
C ARG A 109 11.60 7.34 -2.21
N SER A 110 12.15 6.67 -1.21
CA SER A 110 13.08 7.24 -0.24
C SER A 110 14.33 7.86 -0.90
N ASP A 111 14.88 7.21 -1.95
CA ASP A 111 16.02 7.75 -2.69
C ASP A 111 15.70 9.07 -3.40
N THR A 112 14.49 9.24 -3.90
CA THR A 112 14.07 10.49 -4.56
C THR A 112 13.87 11.60 -3.54
N ILE A 113 13.22 11.32 -2.41
CA ILE A 113 13.07 12.28 -1.31
C ILE A 113 14.45 12.74 -0.81
N ASN A 114 15.41 11.82 -0.67
CA ASN A 114 16.76 12.14 -0.22
C ASN A 114 17.51 13.09 -1.15
N ARG A 115 17.25 13.04 -2.47
CA ARG A 115 17.88 13.96 -3.47
C ARG A 115 17.28 15.36 -3.46
N LEU A 116 16.02 15.52 -3.07
CA LEU A 116 15.39 16.84 -3.01
C LEU A 116 15.99 17.69 -1.88
N LYS A 117 16.10 19.00 -2.07
CA LYS A 117 16.48 19.93 -1.01
C LYS A 117 15.35 20.13 0.00
N PRO A 118 15.62 20.38 1.29
CA PRO A 118 14.59 20.63 2.30
C PRO A 118 13.60 21.72 1.87
N GLU A 119 14.10 22.83 1.34
CA GLU A 119 13.29 23.99 0.93
C GLU A 119 12.31 23.63 -0.20
N ARG A 120 12.67 22.64 -1.02
CA ARG A 120 11.78 22.15 -2.08
C ARG A 120 10.62 21.33 -1.50
N LEU A 121 10.89 20.50 -0.51
CA LEU A 121 9.84 19.73 0.19
C LEU A 121 8.90 20.66 0.96
N GLU A 122 9.44 21.67 1.62
CA GLU A 122 8.64 22.72 2.29
C GLU A 122 7.73 23.45 1.29
N ARG A 123 8.27 23.79 0.11
CA ARG A 123 7.47 24.40 -0.96
C ARG A 123 6.35 23.49 -1.43
N TYR A 124 6.61 22.19 -1.59
CA TYR A 124 5.58 21.23 -1.95
C TYR A 124 4.48 21.14 -0.88
N ALA A 125 4.84 21.10 0.39
CA ALA A 125 3.88 21.10 1.49
C ALA A 125 2.99 22.36 1.48
N GLN A 126 3.58 23.56 1.26
CA GLN A 126 2.85 24.82 1.11
C GLN A 126 1.87 24.79 -0.07
N LEU A 127 2.20 24.06 -1.14
CA LEU A 127 1.36 23.84 -2.31
C LEU A 127 0.42 22.64 -2.14
N LYS A 128 0.21 22.19 -0.90
CA LYS A 128 -0.70 21.11 -0.52
C LYS A 128 -0.31 19.69 -1.03
N LEU A 129 0.88 19.52 -1.60
CA LEU A 129 1.47 18.20 -1.79
C LEU A 129 2.03 17.75 -0.44
N ASN A 130 1.12 17.40 0.45
CA ASN A 130 1.36 17.28 1.88
C ASN A 130 1.14 15.85 2.40
N ARG A 131 1.09 14.84 1.51
CA ARG A 131 1.12 13.43 1.90
C ARG A 131 1.90 12.60 0.88
N PHE A 132 2.87 11.83 1.37
CA PHE A 132 3.59 10.84 0.59
C PHE A 132 3.21 9.41 1.01
N HIS A 133 2.99 8.57 0.02
CA HIS A 133 2.89 7.13 0.20
C HIS A 133 4.23 6.51 -0.21
N ILE A 134 4.96 5.97 0.76
CA ILE A 134 6.31 5.45 0.57
C ILE A 134 6.29 3.93 0.72
N GLY A 135 6.80 3.25 -0.27
CA GLY A 135 7.06 1.82 -0.18
C GLY A 135 8.33 1.58 0.63
N LEU A 136 8.22 1.49 1.96
CA LEU A 136 9.31 1.03 2.81
C LEU A 136 9.53 -0.47 2.58
N GLU A 137 8.48 -1.25 2.61
CA GLU A 137 8.34 -2.69 2.45
C GLU A 137 8.98 -3.47 3.63
N THR A 138 10.25 -3.24 3.92
CA THR A 138 11.00 -3.79 5.06
C THR A 138 12.12 -2.83 5.47
N GLY A 139 12.50 -2.86 6.73
CA GLY A 139 13.69 -2.18 7.26
C GLY A 139 14.97 -3.02 7.21
N ASN A 140 14.92 -4.25 6.68
CA ASN A 140 16.06 -5.15 6.67
C ASN A 140 16.92 -4.98 5.40
N ASP A 141 18.19 -4.61 5.56
CA ASP A 141 19.09 -4.31 4.44
C ASP A 141 19.39 -5.52 3.55
N ASP A 142 19.45 -6.73 4.11
CA ASP A 142 19.70 -7.94 3.32
C ASP A 142 18.51 -8.23 2.40
N ILE A 143 17.29 -8.08 2.90
CA ILE A 143 16.06 -8.21 2.09
C ILE A 143 15.99 -7.09 1.04
N LEU A 144 16.26 -5.84 1.42
CA LEU A 144 16.26 -4.71 0.48
C LEU A 144 17.24 -4.93 -0.67
N LYS A 145 18.41 -5.49 -0.38
CA LYS A 145 19.42 -5.86 -1.36
C LYS A 145 18.97 -7.06 -2.21
N LEU A 146 18.47 -8.13 -1.58
CA LEU A 146 17.97 -9.33 -2.26
C LEU A 146 16.84 -8.97 -3.23
N MET A 147 15.93 -8.12 -2.82
CA MET A 147 14.80 -7.63 -3.62
C MET A 147 15.14 -6.49 -4.57
N ARG A 148 16.39 -6.07 -4.64
CA ARG A 148 16.87 -4.96 -5.49
C ARG A 148 16.03 -3.69 -5.32
N LYS A 149 15.67 -3.36 -4.08
CA LYS A 149 14.87 -2.15 -3.79
C LYS A 149 15.65 -0.86 -4.10
N GLY A 150 16.96 -0.88 -4.02
CA GLY A 150 17.85 0.24 -4.37
C GLY A 150 17.92 1.34 -3.31
N VAL A 151 17.56 1.03 -2.08
CA VAL A 151 17.68 1.88 -0.89
C VAL A 151 18.12 1.02 0.29
N THR A 152 18.70 1.66 1.31
CA THR A 152 19.07 1.04 2.57
C THR A 152 18.08 1.45 3.68
N LYS A 153 18.12 0.76 4.83
CA LYS A 153 17.43 1.15 6.06
C LYS A 153 17.72 2.60 6.44
N ALA A 154 18.98 3.00 6.39
CA ALA A 154 19.40 4.37 6.68
C ALA A 154 18.82 5.40 5.69
N ASP A 155 18.73 5.06 4.40
CA ASP A 155 18.09 5.92 3.40
C ASP A 155 16.59 6.11 3.67
N GLN A 156 15.89 5.07 4.12
CA GLN A 156 14.47 5.11 4.46
C GLN A 156 14.22 6.01 5.68
N ILE A 157 15.00 5.82 6.75
CA ILE A 157 14.91 6.66 7.96
C ILE A 157 15.17 8.13 7.60
N LYS A 158 16.23 8.41 6.87
CA LYS A 158 16.59 9.76 6.44
C LYS A 158 15.47 10.41 5.62
N ALA A 159 14.89 9.69 4.68
CA ALA A 159 13.82 10.19 3.82
C ALA A 159 12.55 10.50 4.63
N GLY A 160 12.17 9.61 5.53
CA GLY A 160 11.01 9.79 6.39
C GLY A 160 11.14 11.01 7.29
N ILE A 161 12.24 11.11 8.04
CA ILE A 161 12.51 12.27 8.91
C ILE A 161 12.52 13.57 8.12
N LYS A 162 13.17 13.58 6.93
CA LYS A 162 13.28 14.76 6.09
C LYS A 162 11.94 15.26 5.55
N ALA A 163 11.08 14.35 5.09
CA ALA A 163 9.77 14.72 4.58
C ALA A 163 8.85 15.22 5.71
N MET A 164 8.85 14.56 6.87
CA MET A 164 8.07 15.00 8.03
C MET A 164 8.53 16.38 8.56
N ALA A 165 9.84 16.63 8.57
CA ALA A 165 10.38 17.94 8.96
C ALA A 165 9.91 19.07 8.03
N ALA A 166 9.60 18.78 6.76
CA ALA A 166 9.01 19.73 5.81
C ALA A 166 7.49 19.88 5.93
N GLY A 167 6.84 19.22 6.91
CA GLY A 167 5.39 19.28 7.12
C GLY A 167 4.59 18.35 6.21
N ILE A 168 5.21 17.32 5.63
CA ILE A 168 4.56 16.34 4.77
C ILE A 168 4.21 15.10 5.59
N GLU A 169 2.93 14.72 5.59
CA GLU A 169 2.47 13.46 6.19
C GLU A 169 3.04 12.27 5.43
N ILE A 170 3.43 11.23 6.16
CA ILE A 170 3.96 10.00 5.58
C ILE A 170 3.06 8.84 5.88
N ASN A 171 2.78 8.05 4.85
CA ASN A 171 2.21 6.73 4.92
C ASN A 171 3.24 5.72 4.43
N GLU A 172 3.77 4.90 5.35
CA GLU A 172 4.72 3.84 5.04
C GLU A 172 4.01 2.51 4.82
N PHE A 173 4.37 1.82 3.74
CA PHE A 173 3.92 0.46 3.51
C PHE A 173 4.90 -0.53 4.12
N TYR A 174 4.41 -1.39 4.99
CA TYR A 174 5.11 -2.58 5.49
C TYR A 174 4.61 -3.81 4.74
N MET A 175 5.53 -4.61 4.21
CA MET A 175 5.21 -5.82 3.47
C MET A 175 5.81 -7.03 4.20
N PRO A 176 5.05 -7.69 5.09
CA PRO A 176 5.50 -8.93 5.71
C PRO A 176 5.73 -10.01 4.64
N ASN A 177 6.51 -11.03 4.96
CA ASN A 177 6.86 -12.17 4.10
C ASN A 177 7.88 -11.89 3.00
N MET A 178 8.33 -10.66 2.81
CA MET A 178 9.22 -10.32 1.69
C MET A 178 10.52 -11.13 1.68
N GLY A 179 11.03 -11.54 2.84
CA GLY A 179 12.27 -12.29 2.99
C GLY A 179 12.09 -13.79 3.25
N GLY A 180 10.87 -14.34 3.10
CA GLY A 180 10.60 -15.72 3.46
C GLY A 180 10.68 -15.98 4.98
N ARG A 181 10.56 -17.24 5.37
CA ARG A 181 10.68 -17.66 6.79
C ARG A 181 12.05 -17.30 7.38
N GLU A 182 13.09 -17.35 6.56
CA GLU A 182 14.48 -17.14 6.93
C GLU A 182 14.72 -15.76 7.53
N TYR A 183 14.02 -14.75 7.05
CA TYR A 183 14.18 -13.36 7.46
C TYR A 183 13.00 -12.80 8.27
N ALA A 184 11.90 -13.53 8.43
CA ALA A 184 10.66 -13.01 9.02
C ALA A 184 10.88 -12.28 10.36
N LYS A 185 11.61 -12.91 11.30
CA LYS A 185 11.90 -12.30 12.61
C LYS A 185 12.70 -11.00 12.48
N GLN A 186 13.79 -11.03 11.70
CA GLN A 186 14.67 -9.87 11.57
C GLN A 186 14.00 -8.76 10.77
N SER A 187 13.20 -9.10 9.74
CA SER A 187 12.37 -8.16 8.99
C SER A 187 11.42 -7.38 9.89
N ALA A 188 10.69 -8.08 10.76
CA ALA A 188 9.78 -7.45 11.71
C ALA A 188 10.50 -6.46 12.65
N LEU A 189 11.63 -6.88 13.24
CA LEU A 189 12.39 -6.05 14.18
C LEU A 189 13.02 -4.84 13.50
N ASP A 190 13.69 -5.02 12.35
CA ASP A 190 14.33 -3.93 11.62
C ASP A 190 13.30 -2.94 11.07
N THR A 191 12.13 -3.44 10.65
CA THR A 191 11.04 -2.58 10.17
C THR A 191 10.44 -1.78 11.33
N ALA A 192 10.23 -2.40 12.49
CA ALA A 192 9.77 -1.69 13.67
C ALA A 192 10.77 -0.59 14.11
N ASP A 193 12.07 -0.87 14.02
CA ASP A 193 13.11 0.13 14.32
C ASP A 193 13.06 1.33 13.37
N VAL A 194 12.87 1.11 12.06
CA VAL A 194 12.65 2.22 11.11
C VAL A 194 11.43 3.04 11.50
N MET A 195 10.29 2.38 11.77
CA MET A 195 9.06 3.08 12.15
C MET A 195 9.22 3.88 13.44
N ASN A 196 9.92 3.32 14.44
CA ASN A 196 10.18 3.99 15.70
C ASN A 196 11.06 5.25 15.53
N GLN A 197 12.01 5.23 14.62
CA GLN A 197 12.88 6.38 14.34
C GLN A 197 12.18 7.45 13.49
N VAL A 198 11.32 7.05 12.55
CA VAL A 198 10.61 7.97 11.65
C VAL A 198 9.35 8.54 12.30
N ASN A 199 8.60 7.73 13.06
CA ASN A 199 7.26 8.03 13.58
C ASN A 199 6.29 8.51 12.46
N PRO A 200 6.06 7.71 11.40
CA PRO A 200 5.20 8.11 10.29
C PRO A 200 3.76 8.31 10.75
N ASN A 201 2.99 9.15 10.06
CA ASN A 201 1.57 9.37 10.39
C ASN A 201 0.75 8.08 10.24
N PHE A 202 1.07 7.28 9.22
CA PHE A 202 0.35 6.03 8.91
C PHE A 202 1.32 4.90 8.60
N ILE A 203 0.99 3.71 9.07
CA ILE A 203 1.65 2.44 8.73
C ILE A 203 0.60 1.54 8.12
N ARG A 204 0.76 1.17 6.85
CA ARG A 204 -0.14 0.24 6.17
C ARG A 204 0.52 -1.10 5.92
N ILE A 205 -0.10 -2.14 6.46
CA ILE A 205 0.36 -3.51 6.27
C ILE A 205 -0.20 -4.05 4.96
N ARG A 206 0.67 -4.66 4.13
CA ARG A 206 0.30 -5.20 2.82
C ARG A 206 0.93 -6.57 2.62
N SER A 207 0.19 -7.64 2.89
CA SER A 207 0.65 -8.99 2.58
C SER A 207 0.91 -9.16 1.09
N MET A 208 1.99 -9.85 0.77
CA MET A 208 2.43 -10.08 -0.59
C MET A 208 1.87 -11.41 -1.10
N ALA A 209 1.38 -11.44 -2.34
CA ALA A 209 1.17 -12.67 -3.07
C ALA A 209 2.39 -12.96 -3.94
N LEU A 210 2.85 -14.21 -3.91
CA LEU A 210 3.99 -14.65 -4.69
C LEU A 210 3.50 -15.22 -6.04
N ALA A 211 3.44 -14.36 -7.05
CA ALA A 211 3.07 -14.77 -8.41
C ALA A 211 4.28 -15.29 -9.20
N GLU A 212 4.04 -16.26 -10.08
CA GLU A 212 5.09 -16.94 -10.86
C GLU A 212 5.86 -16.02 -11.81
N ASN A 213 5.25 -14.91 -12.22
CA ASN A 213 5.88 -13.91 -13.09
C ASN A 213 6.83 -12.94 -12.35
N LEU A 214 6.96 -13.05 -11.04
CA LEU A 214 7.87 -12.22 -10.24
C LEU A 214 9.27 -12.85 -10.20
N GLU A 215 10.32 -12.06 -10.42
CA GLU A 215 11.71 -12.57 -10.35
C GLU A 215 12.05 -13.25 -9.02
N MET A 216 11.46 -12.79 -7.92
CA MET A 216 11.68 -13.38 -6.61
C MET A 216 11.10 -14.80 -6.49
N TYR A 217 10.14 -15.19 -7.36
CA TYR A 217 9.56 -16.53 -7.35
C TYR A 217 10.64 -17.61 -7.55
N GLU A 218 11.69 -17.33 -8.32
CA GLU A 218 12.83 -18.23 -8.52
C GLU A 218 13.55 -18.61 -7.22
N ASP A 219 13.61 -17.71 -6.23
CA ASP A 219 14.29 -18.03 -4.97
C ASP A 219 13.51 -19.06 -4.15
N TYR A 220 12.19 -19.03 -4.26
CA TYR A 220 11.32 -20.03 -3.65
C TYR A 220 11.34 -21.37 -4.40
N GLU A 221 11.36 -21.36 -5.73
CA GLU A 221 11.49 -22.59 -6.54
C GLU A 221 12.83 -23.30 -6.30
N LYS A 222 13.90 -22.53 -6.14
CA LYS A 222 15.25 -23.06 -5.85
C LYS A 222 15.43 -23.46 -4.38
N GLY A 223 14.44 -23.24 -3.52
CA GLY A 223 14.52 -23.52 -2.08
C GLY A 223 15.49 -22.61 -1.33
N LEU A 224 15.83 -21.45 -1.88
CA LEU A 224 16.66 -20.43 -1.23
C LEU A 224 15.86 -19.65 -0.19
N LEU A 225 14.57 -19.50 -0.42
CA LEU A 225 13.59 -18.92 0.51
C LEU A 225 12.44 -19.90 0.70
N THR A 226 11.92 -19.98 1.93
CA THR A 226 10.72 -20.76 2.26
C THR A 226 9.53 -19.84 2.43
N ARG A 227 8.44 -20.11 1.72
CA ARG A 227 7.24 -19.27 1.77
C ARG A 227 6.57 -19.39 3.14
N PRO A 228 6.33 -18.28 3.84
CA PRO A 228 5.52 -18.27 5.05
C PRO A 228 4.03 -18.48 4.70
N ASN A 229 3.32 -19.21 5.54
CA ASN A 229 1.87 -19.30 5.45
C ASN A 229 1.19 -18.13 6.18
N ASP A 230 -0.16 -18.13 6.18
CA ASP A 230 -0.93 -17.05 6.80
C ASP A 230 -0.68 -16.91 8.30
N ILE A 231 -0.49 -18.02 9.02
CA ILE A 231 -0.23 -18.02 10.47
C ILE A 231 1.14 -17.40 10.75
N GLU A 232 2.17 -17.82 10.02
CA GLU A 232 3.52 -17.27 10.13
C GLU A 232 3.58 -15.79 9.77
N THR A 233 2.77 -15.38 8.76
CA THR A 233 2.60 -13.96 8.41
C THR A 233 2.03 -13.15 9.57
N ILE A 234 1.00 -13.67 10.23
CA ILE A 234 0.40 -13.01 11.38
C ILE A 234 1.37 -12.98 12.58
N GLN A 235 2.19 -14.02 12.77
CA GLN A 235 3.25 -14.02 13.79
C GLN A 235 4.32 -12.95 13.51
N GLU A 236 4.72 -12.77 12.24
CA GLU A 236 5.64 -11.68 11.84
C GLU A 236 5.02 -10.31 12.14
N ILE A 237 3.74 -10.10 11.77
CA ILE A 237 3.01 -8.85 12.06
C ILE A 237 2.88 -8.63 13.57
N ARG A 238 2.62 -9.68 14.36
CA ARG A 238 2.57 -9.60 15.82
C ARG A 238 3.88 -9.07 16.40
N LEU A 239 5.00 -9.69 15.98
CA LEU A 239 6.33 -9.29 16.44
C LEU A 239 6.64 -7.84 16.03
N PHE A 240 6.25 -7.43 14.83
CA PHE A 240 6.40 -6.06 14.36
C PHE A 240 5.64 -5.09 15.28
N ILE A 241 4.33 -5.31 15.54
CA ILE A 241 3.51 -4.42 16.37
C ILE A 241 4.02 -4.40 17.82
N GLU A 242 4.42 -5.55 18.35
CA GLU A 242 4.97 -5.65 19.71
C GLU A 242 6.21 -4.76 19.91
N ASN A 243 7.02 -4.58 18.87
CA ASN A 243 8.24 -3.78 18.88
C ASN A 243 8.05 -2.32 18.45
N LEU A 244 6.83 -1.89 18.14
CA LEU A 244 6.52 -0.47 17.92
C LEU A 244 6.44 0.26 19.26
N HIS A 245 7.24 1.32 19.44
CA HIS A 245 7.27 2.11 20.66
C HIS A 245 7.68 3.56 20.42
N GLY A 246 7.21 4.47 21.25
CA GLY A 246 7.56 5.90 21.19
C GLY A 246 6.97 6.63 19.98
N ILE A 247 5.98 6.05 19.28
CA ILE A 247 5.36 6.61 18.07
C ILE A 247 3.85 6.78 18.22
N THR A 248 3.27 7.64 17.37
CA THR A 248 1.85 8.02 17.38
C THR A 248 1.14 7.64 16.09
N SER A 249 1.71 6.75 15.32
CA SER A 249 1.22 6.31 14.01
C SER A 249 -0.16 5.64 14.09
N VAL A 250 -0.95 5.80 13.03
CA VAL A 250 -2.13 4.96 12.80
C VAL A 250 -1.70 3.74 12.00
N VAL A 251 -1.93 2.55 12.56
CA VAL A 251 -1.71 1.27 11.88
C VAL A 251 -3.01 0.83 11.21
N ASP A 252 -2.93 0.35 9.95
CA ASP A 252 -4.08 -0.12 9.20
C ASP A 252 -3.72 -1.34 8.33
N SER A 253 -4.53 -2.40 8.42
CA SER A 253 -4.38 -3.65 7.68
C SER A 253 -5.49 -3.79 6.62
N ASP A 254 -5.74 -2.74 5.85
CA ASP A 254 -6.85 -2.62 4.89
C ASP A 254 -6.63 -3.32 3.53
N HIS A 255 -5.52 -4.02 3.36
CA HIS A 255 -5.21 -4.67 2.09
C HIS A 255 -5.96 -5.99 1.91
N ILE A 256 -6.52 -6.20 0.70
CA ILE A 256 -7.37 -7.38 0.40
C ILE A 256 -6.68 -8.72 0.70
N LEU A 257 -5.36 -8.79 0.58
CA LEU A 257 -4.57 -10.00 0.85
C LEU A 257 -4.27 -10.22 2.34
N ASN A 258 -4.57 -9.27 3.21
CA ASN A 258 -4.36 -9.46 4.65
C ASN A 258 -5.40 -10.41 5.23
N ILE A 259 -5.00 -11.22 6.20
CA ILE A 259 -5.92 -12.11 6.92
C ILE A 259 -6.78 -11.31 7.88
N LEU A 260 -6.22 -10.44 8.70
CA LEU A 260 -6.92 -9.63 9.68
C LEU A 260 -7.13 -8.20 9.14
N LEU A 261 -8.26 -7.96 8.45
CA LEU A 261 -8.61 -6.63 7.94
C LEU A 261 -9.02 -5.65 9.04
N GLU A 262 -9.51 -6.15 10.16
CA GLU A 262 -9.90 -5.38 11.33
C GLU A 262 -8.71 -4.98 12.21
N LEU A 263 -7.49 -5.41 11.86
CA LEU A 263 -6.26 -5.04 12.55
C LEU A 263 -5.93 -3.58 12.25
N LYS A 264 -6.42 -2.69 13.10
CA LYS A 264 -6.19 -1.25 13.00
C LYS A 264 -6.25 -0.59 14.36
N GLY A 265 -5.50 0.49 14.51
CA GLY A 265 -5.48 1.28 15.74
C GLY A 265 -4.50 2.43 15.67
N LYS A 266 -4.61 3.33 16.62
CA LYS A 266 -3.68 4.44 16.83
C LYS A 266 -2.72 4.09 17.96
N LEU A 267 -1.45 4.33 17.73
CA LEU A 267 -0.41 4.11 18.75
C LEU A 267 -0.22 5.38 19.61
N PRO A 268 0.10 5.20 20.89
CA PRO A 268 0.23 3.91 21.60
C PRO A 268 -1.09 3.34 22.10
N GLU A 269 -2.20 4.09 22.01
CA GLU A 269 -3.47 3.85 22.70
C GLU A 269 -4.10 2.48 22.38
N ASP A 270 -4.04 2.06 21.11
CA ASP A 270 -4.68 0.82 20.65
C ASP A 270 -3.70 -0.36 20.50
N LYS A 271 -2.45 -0.24 20.98
CA LYS A 271 -1.44 -1.29 20.79
C LYS A 271 -1.88 -2.63 21.38
N ASP A 272 -2.31 -2.62 22.64
CA ASP A 272 -2.74 -3.83 23.35
C ASP A 272 -4.00 -4.44 22.70
N LYS A 273 -4.91 -3.62 22.18
CA LYS A 273 -6.07 -4.08 21.43
C LYS A 273 -5.66 -4.78 20.14
N MET A 274 -4.69 -4.24 19.40
CA MET A 274 -4.19 -4.87 18.17
C MET A 274 -3.49 -6.19 18.47
N LEU A 275 -2.64 -6.25 19.49
CA LEU A 275 -1.99 -7.49 19.93
C LEU A 275 -3.02 -8.51 20.41
N GLY A 276 -4.01 -8.11 21.21
CA GLY A 276 -5.07 -8.99 21.68
C GLY A 276 -5.92 -9.58 20.55
N LEU A 277 -6.17 -8.83 19.46
CA LEU A 277 -6.84 -9.35 18.27
C LEU A 277 -6.00 -10.44 17.58
N ILE A 278 -4.70 -10.19 17.44
CA ILE A 278 -3.77 -11.17 16.83
C ILE A 278 -3.68 -12.41 17.71
N ASP A 279 -3.48 -12.25 19.01
CA ASP A 279 -3.37 -13.37 19.97
C ASP A 279 -4.65 -14.19 19.97
N TYR A 280 -5.82 -13.55 19.96
CA TYR A 280 -7.10 -14.26 19.84
C TYR A 280 -7.16 -15.15 18.58
N PHE A 281 -6.72 -14.65 17.42
CA PHE A 281 -6.68 -15.45 16.19
C PHE A 281 -5.68 -16.61 16.30
N LEU A 282 -4.49 -16.37 16.85
CA LEU A 282 -3.45 -17.39 16.98
C LEU A 282 -3.81 -18.48 17.99
N ASP A 283 -4.62 -18.16 19.01
CA ASP A 283 -5.10 -19.09 20.05
C ASP A 283 -6.35 -19.88 19.64
N LEU A 284 -6.98 -19.57 18.49
CA LEU A 284 -8.12 -20.32 18.00
C LEU A 284 -7.73 -21.80 17.74
N PRO A 285 -8.65 -22.75 17.95
CA PRO A 285 -8.46 -24.13 17.47
C PRO A 285 -8.12 -24.16 15.99
N GLN A 286 -7.22 -25.03 15.59
CA GLN A 286 -6.74 -25.15 14.21
C GLN A 286 -7.87 -25.18 13.17
N GLU A 287 -8.95 -25.95 13.43
CA GLU A 287 -10.09 -26.00 12.53
C GLU A 287 -10.71 -24.61 12.29
N GLN A 288 -10.80 -23.79 13.33
CA GLN A 288 -11.36 -22.43 13.20
C GLN A 288 -10.40 -21.50 12.46
N GLN A 289 -9.10 -21.63 12.69
CA GLN A 289 -8.10 -20.89 11.91
C GLN A 289 -8.18 -21.26 10.43
N ASP A 290 -8.28 -22.53 10.10
CA ASP A 290 -8.37 -23.02 8.72
C ASP A 290 -9.65 -22.54 8.02
N ILE A 291 -10.79 -22.60 8.71
CA ILE A 291 -12.07 -22.07 8.21
C ILE A 291 -11.97 -20.56 7.96
N PHE A 292 -11.40 -19.81 8.90
CA PHE A 292 -11.28 -18.37 8.73
C PHE A 292 -10.34 -18.01 7.60
N ARG A 293 -9.17 -18.63 7.51
CA ARG A 293 -8.19 -18.41 6.44
C ARG A 293 -8.83 -18.64 5.06
N LEU A 294 -9.45 -19.80 4.86
CA LEU A 294 -10.12 -20.09 3.60
C LEU A 294 -11.30 -19.15 3.35
N GLY A 295 -12.12 -18.87 4.36
CA GLY A 295 -13.26 -17.96 4.27
C GLY A 295 -12.84 -16.55 3.83
N ARG A 296 -11.70 -16.07 4.36
CA ARG A 296 -11.08 -14.80 3.95
C ARG A 296 -10.64 -14.82 2.49
N ARG A 297 -9.93 -15.87 2.07
CA ARG A 297 -9.43 -16.02 0.70
C ARG A 297 -10.55 -16.15 -0.34
N LEU A 298 -11.69 -16.71 0.05
CA LEU A 298 -12.88 -16.82 -0.79
C LEU A 298 -13.76 -15.55 -0.78
N GLY A 299 -13.45 -14.55 0.06
CA GLY A 299 -14.29 -13.36 0.24
C GLY A 299 -15.61 -13.64 0.95
N LEU A 300 -15.73 -14.77 1.66
CA LEU A 300 -16.92 -15.16 2.43
C LEU A 300 -16.91 -14.58 3.85
N MET A 301 -15.73 -14.36 4.41
CA MET A 301 -15.52 -13.80 5.75
C MET A 301 -14.68 -12.52 5.65
N GLY A 302 -15.03 -11.51 6.43
CA GLY A 302 -14.33 -10.22 6.51
C GLY A 302 -13.59 -10.01 7.83
N GLU A 303 -14.19 -10.46 8.93
CA GLU A 303 -13.71 -10.22 10.30
C GLU A 303 -13.78 -11.52 11.12
N LEU A 304 -13.02 -11.62 12.21
CA LEU A 304 -12.99 -12.82 13.07
C LEU A 304 -14.35 -13.14 13.69
N ARG A 305 -15.20 -12.13 13.93
CA ARG A 305 -16.57 -12.33 14.40
C ARG A 305 -17.41 -13.18 13.44
N ASP A 306 -17.06 -13.27 12.16
CA ASP A 306 -17.77 -14.08 11.18
C ASP A 306 -17.68 -15.59 11.48
N LEU A 307 -16.71 -16.01 12.31
CA LEU A 307 -16.63 -17.38 12.84
C LEU A 307 -17.81 -17.74 13.77
N HIS A 308 -18.52 -16.75 14.31
CA HIS A 308 -19.73 -16.97 15.10
C HIS A 308 -21.00 -17.09 14.23
N ASN A 309 -20.90 -16.81 12.93
CA ASN A 309 -21.99 -16.99 11.98
C ASN A 309 -21.99 -18.43 11.43
N SER A 310 -22.86 -19.27 11.97
CA SER A 310 -22.95 -20.68 11.59
C SER A 310 -23.22 -20.89 10.09
N VAL A 311 -23.94 -19.97 9.43
CA VAL A 311 -24.22 -20.06 7.98
C VAL A 311 -22.94 -19.87 7.16
N LEU A 312 -22.10 -18.90 7.53
CA LEU A 312 -20.82 -18.66 6.87
C LEU A 312 -19.85 -19.80 7.12
N VAL A 313 -19.73 -20.26 8.36
CA VAL A 313 -18.89 -21.40 8.74
C VAL A 313 -19.28 -22.64 7.95
N GLU A 314 -20.57 -22.99 7.92
CA GLU A 314 -21.06 -24.14 7.17
C GLU A 314 -20.80 -24.03 5.67
N LYS A 315 -20.94 -22.83 5.10
CA LYS A 315 -20.63 -22.56 3.69
C LYS A 315 -19.15 -22.82 3.39
N VAL A 316 -18.23 -22.37 4.24
CA VAL A 316 -16.79 -22.61 4.08
C VAL A 316 -16.49 -24.11 4.23
N LYS A 317 -17.04 -24.79 5.25
CA LYS A 317 -16.85 -26.23 5.44
C LYS A 317 -17.29 -27.04 4.22
N ARG A 318 -18.48 -26.77 3.67
CA ARG A 318 -18.94 -27.41 2.41
C ARG A 318 -18.00 -27.16 1.25
N THR A 319 -17.45 -25.95 1.14
CA THR A 319 -16.48 -25.63 0.09
C THR A 319 -15.19 -26.43 0.30
N MET A 320 -14.72 -26.59 1.55
CA MET A 320 -13.57 -27.44 1.88
C MET A 320 -13.82 -28.89 1.45
N GLU A 321 -14.96 -29.47 1.82
CA GLU A 321 -15.34 -30.83 1.46
C GLU A 321 -15.43 -31.03 -0.07
N GLN A 322 -16.16 -30.16 -0.77
CA GLN A 322 -16.37 -30.24 -2.22
C GLN A 322 -15.07 -30.07 -3.01
N SER A 323 -14.15 -29.27 -2.50
CA SER A 323 -12.86 -29.00 -3.15
C SER A 323 -11.71 -29.86 -2.61
N GLN A 324 -12.01 -30.80 -1.70
CA GLN A 324 -11.03 -31.68 -1.03
C GLN A 324 -9.89 -30.87 -0.37
N VAL A 325 -10.28 -29.77 0.30
CA VAL A 325 -9.35 -28.92 1.04
C VAL A 325 -9.35 -29.34 2.51
N ASP A 326 -8.19 -29.67 3.02
CA ASP A 326 -7.95 -29.95 4.44
C ASP A 326 -6.71 -29.21 4.92
N HIS A 327 -6.35 -29.38 6.18
CA HIS A 327 -5.20 -28.70 6.76
C HIS A 327 -3.89 -28.98 5.98
N SER A 328 -3.71 -30.16 5.41
CA SER A 328 -2.47 -30.57 4.73
C SER A 328 -2.22 -29.82 3.41
N ASN A 329 -3.29 -29.34 2.75
CA ASN A 329 -3.21 -28.67 1.46
C ASN A 329 -3.70 -27.21 1.48
N LEU A 330 -4.22 -26.72 2.62
CA LEU A 330 -4.82 -25.40 2.77
C LEU A 330 -3.86 -24.28 2.38
N ASP A 331 -2.59 -24.34 2.80
CA ASP A 331 -1.60 -23.30 2.49
C ASP A 331 -1.47 -23.09 0.98
N ALA A 332 -1.34 -24.19 0.22
CA ALA A 332 -1.25 -24.14 -1.23
C ALA A 332 -2.54 -23.60 -1.89
N VAL A 333 -3.71 -23.87 -1.29
CA VAL A 333 -4.99 -23.33 -1.79
C VAL A 333 -5.09 -21.84 -1.52
N CYS A 334 -4.76 -21.39 -0.30
CA CYS A 334 -4.74 -19.98 0.07
C CYS A 334 -3.81 -19.18 -0.84
N ASP A 335 -2.64 -19.71 -1.14
CA ASP A 335 -1.67 -19.10 -2.03
C ASP A 335 -2.21 -18.87 -3.44
N ARG A 336 -2.83 -19.90 -4.03
CA ARG A 336 -3.46 -19.76 -5.36
C ARG A 336 -4.59 -18.74 -5.37
N LEU A 337 -5.38 -18.66 -4.29
CA LEU A 337 -6.45 -17.67 -4.16
C LEU A 337 -5.90 -16.25 -4.00
N MET A 338 -4.79 -16.07 -3.28
CA MET A 338 -4.12 -14.77 -3.17
C MET A 338 -3.65 -14.25 -4.53
N ILE A 339 -3.04 -15.11 -5.36
CA ILE A 339 -2.58 -14.72 -6.70
C ILE A 339 -3.77 -14.29 -7.57
N ARG A 340 -4.91 -14.99 -7.51
CA ARG A 340 -6.12 -14.63 -8.27
C ARG A 340 -6.77 -13.33 -7.81
N ALA A 341 -6.56 -12.91 -6.58
CA ALA A 341 -7.13 -11.68 -6.03
C ALA A 341 -6.36 -10.41 -6.44
N ILE A 342 -5.18 -10.56 -7.05
CA ILE A 342 -4.42 -9.43 -7.57
C ILE A 342 -4.87 -9.17 -9.02
N PRO A 343 -5.29 -7.95 -9.39
CA PRO A 343 -5.45 -7.59 -10.79
C PRO A 343 -4.06 -7.65 -11.45
N ILE A 344 -3.88 -8.61 -12.35
CA ILE A 344 -2.68 -8.75 -13.19
C ILE A 344 -2.84 -7.83 -14.39
#